data_6ce26eba3c1396a03e0fd2fe30adbcf7
#
_entry.id   6ce26eba3c1396a03e0fd2fe30adbcf7
#
_cell.length_a   1.000
_cell.length_b   1.000
_cell.length_c   1.000
_cell.angle_alpha   90.00
_cell.angle_beta   90.00
_cell.angle_gamma   90.00
#
_symmetry.space_group_name_H-M   'P 1'
#
loop_
_entity.id
_entity.type
_entity.pdbx_description
1 polymer ?
#
loop_
_entity_poly.entity_id
_entity_poly.type
_entity_poly.pdbx_seq_one_letter_code
_entity_poly.pdbx_strand_id
1 'polypeptide(L)'
;IANFSDEVRSGVRVEFLLNERAVEKRELKIAANDSATVEFTGFNLNEGINRCEIKIEGDDFPFDNRFYFTLRRAEQLKALLIETASRGRSESFYFRNAMTTGENLPFDVESKTAGSVNPGDLSPYRVVILNDATISPALATGLTKFVEAGGGLIIATGPHTEAASFNQVFQNAAPAKLEEKVQFRGGSGGDYVTMSEIKTDHPIFEPFRQSGRLASARVFAYHRAVSREGAAVLARYEDGNPALIEATQGSGKILLFTSTFDASWNDLPLTPLYLPLVRQMTSHLGEREERAWHQLGQSFTVTPAKDGTVPAVDQPSGERLTERKQTATGELIVAAKEPGFYRLRFSNLSDFAAVNVDTKESDLTKLNLEEFVAAMTGADPKAQTAAAANEKLSNEEIESRQRVWWWLLVVALLLFLTEAILSRRTRMAKVIG
;
A
#
# COMPACT_ATOMS: atom_id res chain seq x y z
N ILE A 1 -11.45 -15.26 -0.53
CA ILE A 1 -11.10 -16.54 -1.15
C ILE A 1 -11.82 -16.60 -2.47
N ALA A 2 -11.08 -16.80 -3.56
CA ALA A 2 -11.61 -16.84 -4.91
C ALA A 2 -11.74 -18.29 -5.41
N ASN A 3 -12.76 -18.54 -6.23
CA ASN A 3 -12.96 -19.77 -6.96
C ASN A 3 -12.88 -19.47 -8.47
N PHE A 4 -11.80 -19.82 -9.10
CA PHE A 4 -11.56 -19.62 -10.54
C PHE A 4 -12.10 -20.77 -11.40
N SER A 5 -12.78 -21.76 -10.81
CA SER A 5 -13.39 -22.87 -11.57
C SER A 5 -14.81 -22.54 -12.00
N ASP A 6 -15.27 -23.21 -13.08
CA ASP A 6 -16.64 -23.11 -13.62
C ASP A 6 -17.67 -23.84 -12.74
N GLU A 7 -17.24 -24.44 -11.63
CA GLU A 7 -18.12 -25.19 -10.73
C GLU A 7 -18.24 -24.49 -9.37
N VAL A 8 -19.43 -24.66 -8.76
CA VAL A 8 -19.66 -24.19 -7.39
C VAL A 8 -18.86 -25.06 -6.41
N ARG A 9 -18.02 -24.44 -5.59
CA ARG A 9 -17.31 -25.11 -4.51
C ARG A 9 -18.10 -25.00 -3.21
N SER A 10 -18.58 -26.13 -2.70
CA SER A 10 -19.32 -26.23 -1.42
C SER A 10 -18.47 -26.94 -0.40
N GLY A 11 -18.58 -26.53 0.89
CA GLY A 11 -17.84 -27.15 1.97
C GLY A 11 -16.35 -26.79 2.01
N VAL A 12 -15.96 -25.65 1.44
CA VAL A 12 -14.57 -25.16 1.50
C VAL A 12 -14.25 -24.78 2.94
N ARG A 13 -13.38 -25.56 3.58
CA ARG A 13 -12.97 -25.32 4.96
C ARG A 13 -11.83 -24.32 4.98
N VAL A 14 -12.05 -23.23 5.71
CA VAL A 14 -11.07 -22.20 5.96
C VAL A 14 -10.70 -22.22 7.43
N GLU A 15 -9.43 -22.39 7.72
CA GLU A 15 -8.88 -22.41 9.07
C GLU A 15 -7.98 -21.18 9.28
N PHE A 16 -8.22 -20.47 10.37
CA PHE A 16 -7.33 -19.42 10.84
C PHE A 16 -6.43 -19.95 11.95
N LEU A 17 -5.12 -19.83 11.75
CA LEU A 17 -4.12 -20.19 12.73
C LEU A 17 -3.39 -18.94 13.23
N LEU A 18 -3.20 -18.86 14.54
CA LEU A 18 -2.46 -17.81 15.22
C LEU A 18 -1.30 -18.45 16.00
N ASN A 19 -0.06 -18.09 15.67
CA ASN A 19 1.14 -18.65 16.26
C ASN A 19 1.13 -20.20 16.25
N GLU A 20 0.81 -20.79 15.09
CA GLU A 20 0.70 -22.23 14.83
C GLU A 20 -0.47 -22.95 15.53
N ARG A 21 -1.35 -22.21 16.23
CA ARG A 21 -2.53 -22.79 16.89
C ARG A 21 -3.78 -22.43 16.11
N ALA A 22 -4.60 -23.43 15.82
CA ALA A 22 -5.91 -23.20 15.22
C ALA A 22 -6.79 -22.38 16.17
N VAL A 23 -7.29 -21.26 15.67
CA VAL A 23 -8.18 -20.34 16.42
C VAL A 23 -9.62 -20.63 16.07
N GLU A 24 -9.93 -20.68 14.77
CA GLU A 24 -11.29 -20.82 14.27
C GLU A 24 -11.30 -21.52 12.92
N LYS A 25 -12.38 -22.27 12.66
CA LYS A 25 -12.66 -22.90 11.35
C LYS A 25 -14.01 -22.43 10.84
N ARG A 26 -14.07 -22.09 9.57
CA ARG A 26 -15.29 -21.71 8.85
C ARG A 26 -15.45 -22.57 7.62
N GLU A 27 -16.71 -22.84 7.27
CA GLU A 27 -17.06 -23.51 6.02
C GLU A 27 -17.75 -22.52 5.09
N LEU A 28 -17.29 -22.47 3.84
CA LEU A 28 -17.77 -21.54 2.84
C LEU A 28 -18.34 -22.30 1.65
N LYS A 29 -19.28 -21.62 0.97
CA LYS A 29 -19.74 -21.96 -0.35
C LYS A 29 -19.38 -20.81 -1.29
N ILE A 30 -18.67 -21.13 -2.36
CA ILE A 30 -18.18 -20.14 -3.32
C ILE A 30 -18.75 -20.49 -4.69
N ALA A 31 -19.43 -19.54 -5.31
CA ALA A 31 -19.98 -19.73 -6.64
C ALA A 31 -18.87 -19.91 -7.69
N ALA A 32 -19.21 -20.42 -8.87
CA ALA A 32 -18.29 -20.52 -9.99
C ALA A 32 -17.79 -19.13 -10.41
N ASN A 33 -16.49 -18.97 -10.65
CA ASN A 33 -15.86 -17.72 -11.05
C ASN A 33 -16.20 -16.54 -10.12
N ASP A 34 -16.28 -16.80 -8.80
CA ASP A 34 -16.68 -15.80 -7.79
C ASP A 34 -15.76 -15.88 -6.56
N SER A 35 -15.94 -14.95 -5.62
CA SER A 35 -15.18 -14.90 -4.37
C SER A 35 -16.10 -14.83 -3.16
N ALA A 36 -15.65 -15.40 -2.04
CA ALA A 36 -16.32 -15.28 -0.76
C ALA A 36 -15.39 -14.67 0.29
N THR A 37 -15.92 -13.78 1.10
CA THR A 37 -15.21 -13.17 2.23
C THR A 37 -15.56 -13.90 3.51
N VAL A 38 -14.52 -14.17 4.32
CA VAL A 38 -14.69 -14.70 5.67
C VAL A 38 -14.05 -13.76 6.67
N GLU A 39 -14.72 -13.52 7.77
CA GLU A 39 -14.25 -12.65 8.84
C GLU A 39 -14.02 -13.48 10.11
N PHE A 40 -12.85 -13.35 10.71
CA PHE A 40 -12.48 -13.97 11.97
C PHE A 40 -12.38 -12.88 13.04
N THR A 41 -13.07 -13.10 14.16
CA THR A 41 -13.15 -12.12 15.26
C THR A 41 -12.91 -12.80 16.60
N GLY A 42 -12.66 -12.02 17.66
CA GLY A 42 -12.61 -12.54 19.02
C GLY A 42 -11.32 -13.26 19.42
N PHE A 43 -10.22 -13.06 18.71
CA PHE A 43 -8.91 -13.60 19.06
C PHE A 43 -8.02 -12.55 19.74
N ASN A 44 -7.10 -13.01 20.59
CA ASN A 44 -6.14 -12.15 21.29
C ASN A 44 -4.74 -12.32 20.70
N LEU A 45 -4.08 -11.20 20.41
CA LEU A 45 -2.68 -11.19 19.99
C LEU A 45 -1.75 -11.20 21.21
N ASN A 46 -0.67 -11.95 21.11
CA ASN A 46 0.45 -11.87 22.06
C ASN A 46 1.21 -10.56 21.85
N GLU A 47 2.00 -10.14 22.84
CA GLU A 47 2.93 -9.02 22.67
C GLU A 47 3.91 -9.28 21.51
N GLY A 48 4.25 -8.21 20.76
CA GLY A 48 5.12 -8.29 19.60
C GLY A 48 4.44 -8.82 18.35
N ILE A 49 5.22 -9.43 17.44
CA ILE A 49 4.73 -9.96 16.15
C ILE A 49 4.10 -11.34 16.33
N ASN A 50 2.89 -11.47 15.81
CA ASN A 50 2.13 -12.72 15.77
C ASN A 50 2.12 -13.26 14.35
N ARG A 51 2.36 -14.55 14.19
CA ARG A 51 2.27 -15.27 12.92
C ARG A 51 0.83 -15.70 12.69
N CYS A 52 0.27 -15.24 11.59
CA CYS A 52 -1.09 -15.56 11.19
C CYS A 52 -1.07 -16.35 9.89
N GLU A 53 -1.83 -17.42 9.82
CA GLU A 53 -1.96 -18.26 8.64
C GLU A 53 -3.44 -18.52 8.37
N ILE A 54 -3.85 -18.28 7.14
CA ILE A 54 -5.13 -18.79 6.62
C ILE A 54 -4.82 -20.04 5.82
N LYS A 55 -5.48 -21.14 6.16
CA LYS A 55 -5.35 -22.41 5.46
C LYS A 55 -6.69 -22.83 4.88
N ILE A 56 -6.67 -23.25 3.62
CA ILE A 56 -7.84 -23.78 2.90
C ILE A 56 -7.60 -25.27 2.73
N GLU A 57 -8.64 -26.09 2.94
CA GLU A 57 -8.60 -27.50 2.63
C GLU A 57 -9.37 -27.74 1.33
N GLY A 58 -8.77 -28.46 0.38
CA GLY A 58 -9.56 -29.17 -0.61
C GLY A 58 -9.36 -28.87 -2.09
N ASP A 59 -8.19 -28.41 -2.52
CA ASP A 59 -7.87 -28.49 -3.95
C ASP A 59 -6.52 -29.17 -4.23
N ASP A 60 -6.26 -29.46 -5.53
CA ASP A 60 -5.07 -30.15 -5.98
C ASP A 60 -3.85 -29.22 -6.16
N PHE A 61 -4.00 -27.92 -5.84
CA PHE A 61 -2.94 -26.92 -5.96
C PHE A 61 -2.47 -26.40 -4.57
N PRO A 62 -1.53 -27.09 -3.92
CA PRO A 62 -1.19 -26.83 -2.51
C PRO A 62 -0.44 -25.52 -2.27
N PHE A 63 0.03 -24.82 -3.32
CA PHE A 63 0.89 -23.65 -3.19
C PHE A 63 0.15 -22.39 -2.77
N ASP A 64 -1.13 -22.25 -3.10
CA ASP A 64 -2.01 -21.12 -2.74
C ASP A 64 -3.01 -21.45 -1.65
N ASN A 65 -3.02 -22.70 -1.17
CA ASN A 65 -3.86 -23.16 -0.07
C ASN A 65 -3.47 -22.60 1.31
N ARG A 66 -2.40 -21.80 1.36
CA ARG A 66 -1.91 -21.16 2.58
C ARG A 66 -1.55 -19.72 2.30
N PHE A 67 -2.06 -18.83 3.15
CA PHE A 67 -1.71 -17.42 3.12
C PHE A 67 -1.14 -17.00 4.46
N TYR A 68 0.08 -16.48 4.46
CA TYR A 68 0.85 -16.11 5.64
C TYR A 68 0.85 -14.60 5.82
N PHE A 69 0.61 -14.12 7.02
CA PHE A 69 0.73 -12.71 7.34
C PHE A 69 1.13 -12.52 8.80
N THR A 70 1.67 -11.36 9.11
CA THR A 70 2.04 -11.00 10.46
C THR A 70 1.12 -9.91 10.99
N LEU A 71 0.71 -10.04 12.24
CA LEU A 71 0.00 -9.01 12.98
C LEU A 71 0.83 -8.63 14.20
N ARG A 72 1.09 -7.35 14.37
CA ARG A 72 1.68 -6.83 15.59
C ARG A 72 0.56 -6.41 16.55
N ARG A 73 0.61 -6.88 17.80
CA ARG A 73 -0.25 -6.30 18.82
C ARG A 73 0.11 -4.82 18.93
N ALA A 74 -0.88 -3.97 18.77
CA ALA A 74 -0.69 -2.53 18.92
C ALA A 74 -0.25 -2.24 20.37
N GLU A 75 1.03 -1.89 20.55
CA GLU A 75 1.48 -1.25 21.77
C GLU A 75 1.03 0.22 21.70
N GLN A 76 0.73 0.81 22.85
CA GLN A 76 0.47 2.24 22.90
C GLN A 76 1.72 3.00 22.44
N LEU A 77 1.58 3.71 21.33
CA LEU A 77 2.66 4.54 20.81
C LEU A 77 2.72 5.84 21.61
N LYS A 78 3.90 6.26 22.00
CA LYS A 78 4.06 7.53 22.71
C LYS A 78 3.89 8.71 21.76
N ALA A 79 3.00 9.62 22.13
CA ALA A 79 2.80 10.89 21.44
C ALA A 79 3.16 12.06 22.37
N LEU A 80 3.91 13.02 21.86
CA LEU A 80 4.27 14.24 22.61
C LEU A 80 3.43 15.41 22.11
N LEU A 81 2.66 16.00 23.02
CA LEU A 81 1.90 17.21 22.78
C LEU A 81 2.69 18.41 23.32
N ILE A 82 3.13 19.29 22.44
CA ILE A 82 3.87 20.51 22.78
C ILE A 82 2.93 21.70 22.67
N GLU A 83 2.81 22.45 23.75
CA GLU A 83 1.92 23.61 23.85
C GLU A 83 2.65 24.83 24.38
N THR A 84 2.09 26.01 24.18
CA THR A 84 2.56 27.25 24.81
C THR A 84 2.18 27.25 26.28
N ALA A 85 3.06 27.80 27.16
CA ALA A 85 2.75 27.94 28.57
C ALA A 85 1.60 28.97 28.76
N SER A 86 0.46 28.50 29.21
CA SER A 86 -0.76 29.28 29.40
C SER A 86 -1.11 29.41 30.88
N ARG A 87 -1.59 30.60 31.30
CA ARG A 87 -2.19 30.81 32.61
C ARG A 87 -3.68 30.57 32.54
N GLY A 88 -4.12 29.33 32.67
CA GLY A 88 -5.54 29.01 32.63
C GLY A 88 -5.82 27.62 32.08
N ARG A 89 -6.94 27.47 31.35
CA ARG A 89 -7.26 26.23 30.72
C ARG A 89 -6.29 25.97 29.56
N SER A 90 -5.62 24.82 29.58
CA SER A 90 -4.70 24.43 28.52
C SER A 90 -5.41 24.43 27.16
N GLU A 91 -4.81 25.08 26.17
CA GLU A 91 -5.29 25.13 24.80
C GLU A 91 -5.37 23.70 24.21
N SER A 92 -4.56 22.79 24.72
CA SER A 92 -4.56 21.38 24.33
C SER A 92 -5.61 20.53 25.06
N PHE A 93 -6.50 21.13 25.86
CA PHE A 93 -7.51 20.40 26.63
C PHE A 93 -8.36 19.47 25.75
N TYR A 94 -8.87 19.98 24.64
CA TYR A 94 -9.72 19.21 23.73
C TYR A 94 -8.93 18.08 23.06
N PHE A 95 -7.74 18.37 22.56
CA PHE A 95 -6.88 17.38 21.90
C PHE A 95 -6.51 16.25 22.87
N ARG A 96 -6.02 16.59 24.05
CA ARG A 96 -5.67 15.60 25.07
C ARG A 96 -6.86 14.71 25.43
N ASN A 97 -8.03 15.31 25.73
CA ASN A 97 -9.21 14.54 26.06
C ASN A 97 -9.64 13.62 24.91
N ALA A 98 -9.60 14.09 23.66
CA ALA A 98 -9.91 13.26 22.51
C ALA A 98 -8.97 12.06 22.39
N MET A 99 -7.71 12.21 22.75
CA MET A 99 -6.70 11.14 22.68
C MET A 99 -6.74 10.20 23.89
N THR A 100 -7.25 10.62 25.05
CA THR A 100 -7.26 9.82 26.30
C THR A 100 -8.63 9.26 26.67
N THR A 101 -9.70 9.57 25.93
CA THR A 101 -11.06 9.09 26.19
C THR A 101 -11.32 7.77 25.49
N GLY A 102 -11.72 6.71 26.22
CA GLY A 102 -12.08 5.40 25.70
C GLY A 102 -11.14 4.28 26.15
N GLU A 103 -11.43 3.07 25.68
CA GLU A 103 -10.63 1.86 25.94
C GLU A 103 -9.71 1.56 24.76
N ASN A 104 -8.63 0.83 25.01
CA ASN A 104 -7.65 0.37 23.99
C ASN A 104 -7.11 1.52 23.09
N LEU A 105 -6.68 2.59 23.74
CA LEU A 105 -6.15 3.76 23.05
C LEU A 105 -4.83 3.42 22.34
N PRO A 106 -4.67 3.84 21.08
CA PRO A 106 -3.45 3.55 20.32
C PRO A 106 -2.24 4.40 20.76
N PHE A 107 -2.48 5.50 21.51
CA PHE A 107 -1.43 6.42 21.94
C PHE A 107 -1.45 6.68 23.45
N ASP A 108 -0.24 6.73 24.04
CA ASP A 108 0.05 7.32 25.34
C ASP A 108 0.53 8.77 25.10
N VAL A 109 -0.24 9.75 25.56
CA VAL A 109 -0.01 11.18 25.25
C VAL A 109 0.61 11.89 26.43
N GLU A 110 1.85 12.31 26.28
CA GLU A 110 2.55 13.19 27.21
C GLU A 110 2.47 14.64 26.76
N SER A 111 2.16 15.56 27.68
CA SER A 111 2.10 17.01 27.39
C SER A 111 3.28 17.75 28.02
N LYS A 112 3.95 18.58 27.23
CA LYS A 112 5.06 19.43 27.67
C LYS A 112 4.92 20.85 27.12
N THR A 113 5.46 21.83 27.84
CA THR A 113 5.58 23.16 27.28
C THR A 113 6.78 23.28 26.35
N ALA A 114 6.68 24.10 25.29
CA ALA A 114 7.71 24.23 24.26
C ALA A 114 9.12 24.55 24.85
N GLY A 115 9.18 25.33 25.93
CA GLY A 115 10.45 25.68 26.60
C GLY A 115 11.07 24.53 27.40
N SER A 116 10.35 23.44 27.68
CA SER A 116 10.84 22.28 28.46
C SER A 116 11.27 21.11 27.62
N VAL A 117 11.14 21.19 26.29
CA VAL A 117 11.47 20.09 25.37
C VAL A 117 12.85 20.33 24.75
N ASN A 118 13.76 19.38 24.92
CA ASN A 118 15.02 19.39 24.20
C ASN A 118 14.94 18.55 22.93
N PRO A 119 15.68 18.88 21.85
CA PRO A 119 15.70 18.13 20.62
C PRO A 119 16.06 16.66 20.79
N GLY A 120 16.90 16.31 21.78
CA GLY A 120 17.31 14.93 22.08
C GLY A 120 16.22 14.08 22.74
N ASP A 121 15.18 14.71 23.29
CA ASP A 121 14.11 14.02 24.03
C ASP A 121 13.01 13.46 23.11
N LEU A 122 13.12 13.67 21.78
CA LEU A 122 12.09 13.30 20.82
C LEU A 122 12.09 11.80 20.46
N SER A 123 13.22 11.12 20.63
CA SER A 123 13.39 9.72 20.16
C SER A 123 12.40 8.69 20.72
N PRO A 124 11.84 8.81 21.95
CA PRO A 124 10.86 7.87 22.47
C PRO A 124 9.48 7.99 21.82
N TYR A 125 9.19 9.15 21.21
CA TYR A 125 7.86 9.44 20.67
C TYR A 125 7.73 8.98 19.24
N ARG A 126 6.52 8.63 18.88
CA ARG A 126 6.15 8.24 17.52
C ARG A 126 5.57 9.40 16.74
N VAL A 127 4.78 10.22 17.41
CA VAL A 127 4.17 11.44 16.86
C VAL A 127 4.42 12.59 17.80
N VAL A 128 4.76 13.74 17.24
CA VAL A 128 4.84 15.00 17.97
C VAL A 128 3.75 15.93 17.44
N ILE A 129 3.03 16.57 18.34
CA ILE A 129 1.97 17.53 18.04
C ILE A 129 2.39 18.90 18.57
N LEU A 130 2.51 19.86 17.68
CA LEU A 130 2.67 21.27 18.03
C LEU A 130 1.29 21.94 17.98
N ASN A 131 0.74 22.29 19.14
CA ASN A 131 -0.55 22.96 19.22
C ASN A 131 -0.33 24.45 19.56
N ASP A 132 -0.34 25.26 18.52
CA ASP A 132 -0.12 26.72 18.61
C ASP A 132 1.11 27.08 19.46
N ALA A 133 2.19 26.35 19.28
CA ALA A 133 3.39 26.46 20.09
C ALA A 133 4.50 27.24 19.38
N THR A 134 4.98 28.31 20.02
CA THR A 134 6.19 28.99 19.58
C THR A 134 7.42 28.16 20.00
N ILE A 135 8.21 27.75 19.04
CA ILE A 135 9.37 26.87 19.24
C ILE A 135 10.68 27.57 18.88
N SER A 136 11.77 27.16 19.54
CA SER A 136 13.10 27.62 19.21
C SER A 136 13.63 27.05 17.90
N PRO A 137 14.57 27.71 17.20
CA PRO A 137 15.22 27.16 16.00
C PRO A 137 15.90 25.80 16.26
N ALA A 138 16.45 25.59 17.46
CA ALA A 138 17.06 24.31 17.84
C ALA A 138 16.03 23.18 17.91
N LEU A 139 14.85 23.42 18.50
CA LEU A 139 13.77 22.45 18.56
C LEU A 139 13.21 22.18 17.18
N ALA A 140 13.05 23.17 16.32
CA ALA A 140 12.59 22.98 14.96
C ALA A 140 13.56 22.09 14.14
N THR A 141 14.87 22.32 14.29
CA THR A 141 15.88 21.44 13.68
C THR A 141 15.79 20.00 14.20
N GLY A 142 15.54 19.83 15.51
CA GLY A 142 15.32 18.52 16.12
C GLY A 142 14.08 17.83 15.58
N LEU A 143 12.96 18.55 15.43
CA LEU A 143 11.71 18.05 14.85
C LEU A 143 11.88 17.65 13.38
N THR A 144 12.63 18.45 12.62
CA THR A 144 12.94 18.11 11.22
C THR A 144 13.69 16.77 11.13
N LYS A 145 14.75 16.59 11.93
CA LYS A 145 15.50 15.32 12.00
C LYS A 145 14.63 14.16 12.50
N PHE A 146 13.75 14.42 13.45
CA PHE A 146 12.81 13.42 13.96
C PHE A 146 11.88 12.93 12.85
N VAL A 147 11.34 13.83 12.02
CA VAL A 147 10.51 13.47 10.88
C VAL A 147 11.32 12.74 9.81
N GLU A 148 12.51 13.23 9.46
CA GLU A 148 13.40 12.57 8.49
C GLU A 148 13.71 11.11 8.89
N ALA A 149 13.82 10.84 10.21
CA ALA A 149 14.01 9.51 10.76
C ALA A 149 12.72 8.65 10.81
N GLY A 150 11.59 9.16 10.32
CA GLY A 150 10.32 8.44 10.24
C GLY A 150 9.33 8.76 11.34
N GLY A 151 9.52 9.82 12.12
CA GLY A 151 8.54 10.34 13.06
C GLY A 151 7.41 11.09 12.37
N GLY A 152 6.25 11.17 13.02
CA GLY A 152 5.11 11.96 12.58
C GLY A 152 5.06 13.33 13.27
N LEU A 153 4.77 14.40 12.53
CA LEU A 153 4.62 15.74 13.09
C LEU A 153 3.27 16.34 12.70
N ILE A 154 2.46 16.72 13.68
CA ILE A 154 1.25 17.51 13.48
C ILE A 154 1.52 18.93 13.95
N ILE A 155 1.21 19.91 13.14
CA ILE A 155 1.32 21.33 13.47
C ILE A 155 -0.09 21.94 13.34
N ALA A 156 -0.60 22.50 14.42
CA ALA A 156 -1.77 23.36 14.40
C ALA A 156 -1.33 24.80 14.67
N THR A 157 -1.78 25.71 13.85
CA THR A 157 -1.51 27.14 14.03
C THR A 157 -2.57 27.80 14.90
N GLY A 158 -2.27 28.95 15.49
CA GLY A 158 -3.22 29.65 16.34
C GLY A 158 -2.80 31.06 16.67
N PRO A 159 -3.39 31.66 17.73
CA PRO A 159 -3.10 33.05 18.16
C PRO A 159 -1.63 33.34 18.44
N HIS A 160 -0.86 32.35 18.92
CA HIS A 160 0.57 32.49 19.25
C HIS A 160 1.48 32.20 18.07
N THR A 161 0.95 31.71 16.97
CA THR A 161 1.71 31.44 15.74
C THR A 161 1.88 32.73 14.95
N GLU A 162 3.10 33.22 14.84
CA GLU A 162 3.46 34.34 13.97
C GLU A 162 4.04 33.80 12.65
N ALA A 163 3.40 34.13 11.51
CA ALA A 163 3.75 33.59 10.20
C ALA A 163 5.23 33.82 9.83
N ALA A 164 5.78 35.00 10.12
CA ALA A 164 7.18 35.29 9.81
C ALA A 164 8.14 34.39 10.60
N SER A 165 7.92 34.27 11.90
CA SER A 165 8.72 33.43 12.81
C SER A 165 8.59 31.95 12.45
N PHE A 166 7.37 31.49 12.17
CA PHE A 166 7.11 30.12 11.69
C PHE A 166 7.90 29.79 10.42
N ASN A 167 7.81 30.66 9.43
CA ASN A 167 8.50 30.48 8.15
C ASN A 167 10.02 30.51 8.29
N GLN A 168 10.54 31.35 9.21
CA GLN A 168 11.97 31.40 9.48
C GLN A 168 12.47 30.13 10.18
N VAL A 169 11.70 29.61 11.14
CA VAL A 169 12.08 28.46 11.96
C VAL A 169 12.00 27.14 11.19
N PHE A 170 10.90 26.92 10.47
CA PHE A 170 10.71 25.69 9.72
C PHE A 170 11.32 25.71 8.32
N GLN A 171 11.54 26.90 7.74
CA GLN A 171 12.07 27.05 6.39
C GLN A 171 11.37 26.11 5.38
N ASN A 172 12.13 25.16 4.82
CA ASN A 172 11.61 24.20 3.86
C ASN A 172 11.02 22.93 4.48
N ALA A 173 11.08 22.76 5.79
CA ALA A 173 10.58 21.57 6.47
C ALA A 173 9.04 21.55 6.60
N ALA A 174 8.38 22.74 6.74
CA ALA A 174 6.92 22.76 6.83
C ALA A 174 6.24 22.46 5.47
N PRO A 175 5.05 21.85 5.46
CA PRO A 175 4.29 21.57 4.23
C PRO A 175 3.86 22.80 3.44
N ALA A 176 3.79 23.96 4.11
CA ALA A 176 3.39 25.21 3.48
C ALA A 176 4.14 26.40 4.12
N LYS A 177 4.20 27.48 3.38
CA LYS A 177 4.56 28.81 3.88
C LYS A 177 3.29 29.46 4.42
N LEU A 178 3.34 29.92 5.67
CA LEU A 178 2.23 30.69 6.25
C LEU A 178 2.26 32.14 5.77
N GLU A 179 1.08 32.69 5.59
CA GLU A 179 0.85 34.10 5.28
C GLU A 179 0.03 34.75 6.40
N GLU A 180 -0.63 35.84 6.11
CA GLU A 180 -1.42 36.60 7.07
C GLU A 180 -2.57 35.78 7.67
N LYS A 181 -2.91 36.13 8.91
CA LYS A 181 -4.09 35.60 9.58
C LYS A 181 -5.35 36.20 8.97
N VAL A 182 -6.29 35.33 8.59
CA VAL A 182 -7.68 35.70 8.27
C VAL A 182 -8.51 35.56 9.53
N GLN A 183 -9.28 36.57 9.86
CA GLN A 183 -10.17 36.54 11.00
C GLN A 183 -11.52 37.16 10.62
N PHE A 184 -12.57 36.38 10.79
CA PHE A 184 -13.93 36.81 10.58
C PHE A 184 -14.50 37.48 11.84
N ARG A 185 -15.34 38.49 11.68
CA ARG A 185 -15.99 39.16 12.80
C ARG A 185 -17.08 38.24 13.33
N GLY A 186 -16.79 37.52 14.42
CA GLY A 186 -17.75 36.61 15.08
C GLY A 186 -18.88 37.38 15.76
N GLY A 187 -20.08 36.83 15.72
CA GLY A 187 -21.30 37.26 16.41
C GLY A 187 -22.46 36.36 15.98
N SER A 188 -23.64 36.47 16.60
CA SER A 188 -24.83 35.74 16.18
C SER A 188 -25.24 36.14 14.75
N GLY A 189 -24.72 35.44 13.74
CA GLY A 189 -24.81 35.77 12.32
C GLY A 189 -23.52 36.28 11.70
N GLY A 190 -22.37 36.15 12.42
CA GLY A 190 -21.06 36.54 11.91
C GLY A 190 -20.52 35.64 10.81
N ASP A 191 -19.63 36.20 9.98
CA ASP A 191 -18.99 35.49 8.90
C ASP A 191 -18.09 34.37 9.46
N TYR A 192 -18.09 33.25 8.80
CA TYR A 192 -17.20 32.11 9.04
C TYR A 192 -16.99 31.37 7.72
N VAL A 193 -16.01 30.51 7.67
CA VAL A 193 -15.84 29.57 6.55
C VAL A 193 -15.97 28.16 7.09
N THR A 194 -16.31 27.22 6.20
CA THR A 194 -16.30 25.79 6.52
C THR A 194 -15.26 25.08 5.68
N MET A 195 -14.86 23.87 6.07
CA MET A 195 -13.98 23.04 5.27
C MET A 195 -14.77 22.49 4.07
N SER A 196 -14.24 22.68 2.89
CA SER A 196 -14.73 22.16 1.61
C SER A 196 -13.63 21.38 0.91
N GLU A 197 -13.88 20.87 -0.30
CA GLU A 197 -12.89 20.17 -1.12
C GLU A 197 -12.03 19.16 -0.32
N ILE A 198 -12.69 18.29 0.44
CA ILE A 198 -12.02 17.29 1.28
C ILE A 198 -11.68 16.07 0.43
N LYS A 199 -10.41 15.62 0.47
CA LYS A 199 -9.96 14.38 -0.18
C LYS A 199 -10.46 13.16 0.58
N THR A 200 -11.69 12.75 0.35
CA THR A 200 -12.36 11.66 1.07
C THR A 200 -11.75 10.28 0.85
N ASP A 201 -10.93 10.10 -0.17
CA ASP A 201 -10.14 8.90 -0.44
C ASP A 201 -8.89 8.79 0.46
N HIS A 202 -8.49 9.89 1.10
CA HIS A 202 -7.35 9.88 2.02
C HIS A 202 -7.67 9.15 3.34
N PRO A 203 -6.75 8.32 3.90
CA PRO A 203 -6.98 7.54 5.12
C PRO A 203 -7.50 8.33 6.31
N ILE A 204 -7.05 9.58 6.49
CA ILE A 204 -7.52 10.47 7.57
C ILE A 204 -9.05 10.67 7.53
N PHE A 205 -9.65 10.66 6.34
CA PHE A 205 -11.07 10.93 6.16
C PHE A 205 -11.93 9.68 5.96
N GLU A 206 -11.34 8.48 6.01
CA GLU A 206 -12.06 7.22 5.84
C GLU A 206 -13.29 7.09 6.74
N PRO A 207 -13.27 7.42 8.07
CA PRO A 207 -14.43 7.35 8.92
C PRO A 207 -15.56 8.29 8.52
N PHE A 208 -15.26 9.28 7.68
CA PHE A 208 -16.20 10.33 7.29
C PHE A 208 -16.78 10.18 5.88
N ARG A 209 -16.32 9.18 5.11
CA ARG A 209 -16.77 8.95 3.71
C ARG A 209 -18.27 8.91 3.54
N GLN A 210 -18.99 8.33 4.51
CA GLN A 210 -20.45 8.19 4.44
C GLN A 210 -21.20 9.34 5.08
N SER A 211 -20.56 10.18 5.91
CA SER A 211 -21.28 11.15 6.73
C SER A 211 -21.35 12.55 6.13
N GLY A 212 -20.45 12.92 5.22
CA GLY A 212 -20.41 14.26 4.60
C GLY A 212 -20.29 15.45 5.57
N ARG A 213 -20.16 15.18 6.90
CA ARG A 213 -20.37 16.15 7.97
C ARG A 213 -19.14 17.00 8.33
N LEU A 214 -17.94 16.65 7.82
CA LEU A 214 -16.71 17.45 8.11
C LEU A 214 -16.86 18.92 7.68
N ALA A 215 -17.66 19.18 6.65
CA ALA A 215 -17.98 20.52 6.18
C ALA A 215 -18.87 21.35 7.15
N SER A 216 -19.30 20.80 8.29
CA SER A 216 -20.20 21.51 9.21
C SER A 216 -19.49 22.33 10.28
N ALA A 217 -18.19 22.12 10.51
CA ALA A 217 -17.41 22.88 11.49
C ALA A 217 -17.14 24.31 11.00
N ARG A 218 -17.51 25.29 11.81
CA ARG A 218 -17.33 26.71 11.49
C ARG A 218 -15.94 27.17 11.93
N VAL A 219 -15.23 27.82 11.01
CA VAL A 219 -13.89 28.36 11.26
C VAL A 219 -13.96 29.88 11.21
N PHE A 220 -13.59 30.51 12.33
CA PHE A 220 -13.67 31.95 12.54
C PHE A 220 -12.32 32.63 12.29
N ALA A 221 -11.22 31.87 12.36
CA ALA A 221 -9.90 32.35 12.03
C ALA A 221 -8.99 31.20 11.58
N TYR A 222 -8.04 31.53 10.69
CA TYR A 222 -7.02 30.63 10.20
C TYR A 222 -5.85 31.42 9.60
N HIS A 223 -4.69 30.79 9.41
CA HIS A 223 -3.61 31.37 8.62
C HIS A 223 -3.76 30.99 7.14
N ARG A 224 -3.68 31.96 6.24
CA ARG A 224 -3.47 31.66 4.83
C ARG A 224 -2.17 30.90 4.68
N ALA A 225 -2.16 29.97 3.75
CA ALA A 225 -1.00 29.14 3.51
C ALA A 225 -0.80 28.86 2.02
N VAL A 226 0.43 28.92 1.58
CA VAL A 226 0.85 28.53 0.24
C VAL A 226 1.56 27.19 0.35
N SER A 227 0.91 26.13 -0.16
CA SER A 227 1.48 24.77 -0.15
C SER A 227 2.78 24.73 -0.95
N ARG A 228 3.76 23.97 -0.45
CA ARG A 228 5.04 23.77 -1.13
C ARG A 228 4.92 22.69 -2.20
N GLU A 229 5.88 22.69 -3.11
CA GLU A 229 6.01 21.64 -4.10
C GLU A 229 6.15 20.26 -3.41
N GLY A 230 5.41 19.27 -3.89
CA GLY A 230 5.34 17.94 -3.29
C GLY A 230 4.42 17.80 -2.08
N ALA A 231 3.85 18.90 -1.54
CA ALA A 231 2.86 18.83 -0.48
C ALA A 231 1.45 18.62 -1.02
N ALA A 232 0.67 17.75 -0.37
CA ALA A 232 -0.70 17.44 -0.73
C ALA A 232 -1.67 18.27 0.12
N VAL A 233 -2.52 19.07 -0.50
CA VAL A 233 -3.64 19.73 0.20
C VAL A 233 -4.76 18.69 0.35
N LEU A 234 -5.08 18.36 1.61
CA LEU A 234 -6.08 17.35 1.96
C LEU A 234 -7.47 17.93 2.15
N ALA A 235 -7.56 19.20 2.61
CA ALA A 235 -8.80 19.94 2.73
C ALA A 235 -8.56 21.42 2.46
N ARG A 236 -9.57 22.10 1.92
CA ARG A 236 -9.59 23.57 1.74
C ARG A 236 -10.77 24.17 2.47
N TYR A 237 -10.67 25.44 2.78
CA TYR A 237 -11.82 26.24 3.16
C TYR A 237 -12.65 26.65 1.92
N GLU A 238 -13.88 27.13 2.14
CA GLU A 238 -14.78 27.57 1.04
C GLU A 238 -14.19 28.70 0.19
N ASP A 239 -13.28 29.48 0.75
CA ASP A 239 -12.56 30.54 0.03
C ASP A 239 -11.33 30.04 -0.77
N GLY A 240 -11.12 28.72 -0.82
CA GLY A 240 -10.04 28.08 -1.56
C GLY A 240 -8.71 27.98 -0.81
N ASN A 241 -8.56 28.59 0.38
CA ASN A 241 -7.33 28.50 1.17
C ASN A 241 -7.15 27.08 1.75
N PRO A 242 -5.92 26.54 1.82
CA PRO A 242 -5.64 25.26 2.42
C PRO A 242 -5.98 25.22 3.92
N ALA A 243 -6.75 24.21 4.34
CA ALA A 243 -7.09 23.94 5.72
C ALA A 243 -6.18 22.89 6.35
N LEU A 244 -5.97 21.77 5.63
CA LEU A 244 -5.10 20.67 6.05
C LEU A 244 -4.16 20.30 4.91
N ILE A 245 -2.86 20.26 5.20
CA ILE A 245 -1.80 20.02 4.21
C ILE A 245 -0.88 18.92 4.74
N GLU A 246 -0.54 17.94 3.90
CA GLU A 246 0.43 16.89 4.21
C GLU A 246 1.68 17.03 3.35
N ALA A 247 2.83 16.73 3.94
CA ALA A 247 4.09 16.53 3.21
C ALA A 247 4.86 15.34 3.79
N THR A 248 5.58 14.64 2.93
CA THR A 248 6.53 13.61 3.32
C THR A 248 7.93 14.22 3.38
N GLN A 249 8.68 13.93 4.44
CA GLN A 249 10.06 14.37 4.58
C GLN A 249 10.94 13.23 5.12
N GLY A 250 11.90 12.79 4.33
CA GLY A 250 12.63 11.56 4.63
C GLY A 250 11.70 10.36 4.69
N SER A 251 11.68 9.65 5.81
CA SER A 251 10.79 8.52 6.07
C SER A 251 9.52 8.88 6.86
N GLY A 252 9.35 10.14 7.25
CA GLY A 252 8.23 10.60 8.05
C GLY A 252 7.29 11.54 7.31
N LYS A 253 6.21 11.93 8.00
CA LYS A 253 5.15 12.78 7.44
C LYS A 253 4.87 13.96 8.36
N ILE A 254 4.48 15.07 7.78
CA ILE A 254 4.06 16.29 8.47
C ILE A 254 2.66 16.66 8.04
N LEU A 255 1.77 16.91 9.00
CA LEU A 255 0.47 17.52 8.80
C LEU A 255 0.49 18.95 9.32
N LEU A 256 0.01 19.88 8.52
CA LEU A 256 -0.20 21.27 8.92
C LEU A 256 -1.70 21.59 8.86
N PHE A 257 -2.29 21.88 10.01
CA PHE A 257 -3.63 22.41 10.14
C PHE A 257 -3.54 23.93 10.35
N THR A 258 -4.15 24.71 9.47
CA THR A 258 -4.01 26.17 9.45
C THR A 258 -4.89 26.90 10.45
N SER A 259 -5.59 26.17 11.32
CA SER A 259 -6.39 26.69 12.45
C SER A 259 -6.01 25.95 13.74
N THR A 260 -6.76 26.14 14.82
CA THR A 260 -6.46 25.60 16.16
C THR A 260 -7.10 24.23 16.40
N PHE A 261 -6.52 23.46 17.33
CA PHE A 261 -7.16 22.27 17.91
C PHE A 261 -8.02 22.57 19.15
N ASP A 262 -8.18 23.83 19.48
CA ASP A 262 -9.10 24.32 20.52
C ASP A 262 -10.27 25.10 19.91
N ALA A 263 -11.16 25.58 20.77
CA ALA A 263 -12.34 26.33 20.36
C ALA A 263 -12.09 27.82 20.17
N SER A 264 -10.85 28.29 20.08
CA SER A 264 -10.55 29.73 19.96
C SER A 264 -10.78 30.26 18.54
N TRP A 265 -10.47 29.48 17.52
CA TRP A 265 -10.58 29.87 16.10
C TRP A 265 -11.61 29.09 15.32
N ASN A 266 -12.15 28.02 15.88
CA ASN A 266 -13.18 27.19 15.22
C ASN A 266 -14.03 26.44 16.26
N ASP A 267 -15.17 25.92 15.85
CA ASP A 267 -16.03 25.11 16.70
C ASP A 267 -15.87 23.59 16.49
N LEU A 268 -14.89 23.18 15.69
CA LEU A 268 -14.57 21.78 15.42
C LEU A 268 -14.42 20.94 16.71
N PRO A 269 -13.72 21.42 17.78
CA PRO A 269 -13.59 20.70 19.04
C PRO A 269 -14.90 20.46 19.79
N LEU A 270 -15.93 21.19 19.44
CA LEU A 270 -17.28 21.07 20.04
C LEU A 270 -18.19 20.12 19.23
N THR A 271 -17.69 19.59 18.14
CA THR A 271 -18.45 18.67 17.27
C THR A 271 -18.08 17.20 17.54
N PRO A 272 -19.00 16.25 17.28
CA PRO A 272 -18.69 14.82 17.37
C PRO A 272 -17.58 14.34 16.41
N LEU A 273 -17.21 15.16 15.44
CA LEU A 273 -16.22 14.85 14.40
C LEU A 273 -14.79 14.99 14.90
N TYR A 274 -14.59 15.80 15.92
CA TYR A 274 -13.25 16.15 16.41
C TYR A 274 -12.47 14.93 16.89
N LEU A 275 -13.07 14.14 17.78
CA LEU A 275 -12.42 12.97 18.36
C LEU A 275 -11.93 11.98 17.27
N PRO A 276 -12.78 11.51 16.34
CA PRO A 276 -12.30 10.62 15.29
C PRO A 276 -11.27 11.29 14.36
N LEU A 277 -11.40 12.58 14.08
CA LEU A 277 -10.45 13.29 13.20
C LEU A 277 -9.03 13.36 13.80
N VAL A 278 -8.89 13.83 15.04
CA VAL A 278 -7.56 13.96 15.66
C VAL A 278 -6.92 12.61 15.89
N ARG A 279 -7.71 11.57 16.20
CA ARG A 279 -7.21 10.20 16.30
C ARG A 279 -6.71 9.70 14.96
N GLN A 280 -7.49 9.87 13.92
CA GLN A 280 -7.12 9.41 12.59
C GLN A 280 -5.89 10.13 12.05
N MET A 281 -5.77 11.45 12.29
CA MET A 281 -4.56 12.21 11.95
C MET A 281 -3.33 11.66 12.68
N THR A 282 -3.46 11.38 13.99
CA THR A 282 -2.35 10.87 14.81
C THR A 282 -1.99 9.43 14.41
N SER A 283 -2.97 8.56 14.17
CA SER A 283 -2.74 7.18 13.72
C SER A 283 -2.07 7.15 12.33
N HIS A 284 -2.55 7.94 11.40
CA HIS A 284 -1.97 8.04 10.05
C HIS A 284 -0.48 8.41 10.05
N LEU A 285 -0.06 9.28 10.99
CA LEU A 285 1.35 9.63 11.15
C LEU A 285 2.13 8.65 12.03
N GLY A 286 1.46 7.97 12.95
CA GLY A 286 2.07 7.03 13.88
C GLY A 286 2.26 5.65 13.29
N GLU A 287 1.42 5.24 12.38
CA GLU A 287 1.51 3.96 11.72
C GLU A 287 2.73 3.92 10.80
N ARG A 288 3.59 2.93 11.01
CA ARG A 288 4.48 2.47 9.95
C ARG A 288 3.66 1.55 9.07
N GLU A 289 3.75 1.69 7.78
CA GLU A 289 3.32 0.66 6.84
C GLU A 289 4.23 -0.57 7.01
N GLU A 290 4.06 -1.27 8.13
CA GLU A 290 4.60 -2.62 8.26
C GLU A 290 3.73 -3.48 7.34
N ARG A 291 4.29 -3.87 6.20
CA ARG A 291 3.59 -4.80 5.32
C ARG A 291 3.36 -6.10 6.08
N ALA A 292 2.11 -6.47 6.23
CA ALA A 292 1.73 -7.72 6.88
C ALA A 292 2.32 -8.95 6.17
N TRP A 293 2.67 -8.83 4.90
CA TRP A 293 3.29 -9.87 4.09
C TRP A 293 4.05 -9.28 2.88
N HIS A 294 4.92 -10.09 2.29
CA HIS A 294 5.71 -9.80 1.09
C HIS A 294 5.40 -10.82 -0.01
N GLN A 295 5.66 -10.47 -1.24
CA GLN A 295 5.43 -11.34 -2.39
C GLN A 295 6.67 -12.19 -2.68
N LEU A 296 6.46 -13.46 -3.02
CA LEU A 296 7.50 -14.38 -3.47
C LEU A 296 8.22 -13.80 -4.71
N GLY A 297 9.53 -13.98 -4.77
CA GLY A 297 10.36 -13.45 -5.86
C GLY A 297 10.76 -11.98 -5.71
N GLN A 298 10.16 -11.23 -4.79
CA GLN A 298 10.56 -9.86 -4.46
C GLN A 298 11.61 -9.86 -3.34
N SER A 299 12.23 -8.70 -3.11
CA SER A 299 13.09 -8.49 -1.96
C SER A 299 12.40 -7.56 -0.98
N PHE A 300 12.59 -7.81 0.31
CA PHE A 300 12.14 -6.92 1.38
C PHE A 300 13.31 -6.47 2.25
N THR A 301 13.17 -5.34 2.90
CA THR A 301 14.19 -4.77 3.78
C THR A 301 13.86 -5.02 5.24
N VAL A 302 14.88 -5.29 6.03
CA VAL A 302 14.78 -5.47 7.48
C VAL A 302 15.66 -4.42 8.15
N THR A 303 15.04 -3.58 8.96
CA THR A 303 15.73 -2.53 9.72
C THR A 303 16.55 -3.16 10.85
N PRO A 304 17.83 -2.77 11.05
CA PRO A 304 18.62 -3.17 12.21
C PRO A 304 17.93 -2.78 13.53
N ALA A 305 18.29 -3.48 14.60
CA ALA A 305 17.86 -3.10 15.94
C ALA A 305 18.41 -1.71 16.33
N LYS A 306 17.84 -1.10 17.37
CA LYS A 306 18.27 0.23 17.86
C LYS A 306 19.77 0.31 18.24
N ASP A 307 20.38 -0.81 18.57
CA ASP A 307 21.82 -0.97 18.86
C ASP A 307 22.67 -1.19 17.57
N GLY A 308 22.08 -1.09 16.39
CA GLY A 308 22.73 -1.36 15.11
C GLY A 308 22.88 -2.85 14.77
N THR A 309 22.36 -3.77 15.58
CA THR A 309 22.47 -5.21 15.33
C THR A 309 21.62 -5.61 14.11
N VAL A 310 22.24 -6.16 13.09
CA VAL A 310 21.58 -6.74 11.93
C VAL A 310 21.11 -8.16 12.28
N PRO A 311 19.83 -8.51 12.08
CA PRO A 311 19.33 -9.83 12.46
C PRO A 311 19.88 -10.94 11.61
N ALA A 312 20.00 -12.14 12.19
CA ALA A 312 20.17 -13.36 11.44
C ALA A 312 18.80 -13.79 10.90
N VAL A 313 18.74 -14.19 9.63
CA VAL A 313 17.51 -14.58 8.96
C VAL A 313 17.52 -16.07 8.70
N ASP A 314 16.49 -16.77 9.19
CA ASP A 314 16.22 -18.15 8.84
C ASP A 314 15.04 -18.20 7.86
N GLN A 315 15.17 -18.97 6.80
CA GLN A 315 14.13 -19.19 5.78
C GLN A 315 13.02 -20.11 6.32
N PRO A 316 11.86 -20.19 5.66
CA PRO A 316 10.78 -21.12 6.04
C PRO A 316 11.23 -22.59 6.11
N SER A 317 12.17 -23.02 5.26
CA SER A 317 12.83 -24.34 5.29
C SER A 317 13.68 -24.58 6.54
N GLY A 318 13.99 -23.55 7.32
CA GLY A 318 14.91 -23.58 8.45
C GLY A 318 16.36 -23.29 8.08
N GLU A 319 16.66 -23.15 6.81
CA GLU A 319 18.02 -22.78 6.35
C GLU A 319 18.33 -21.33 6.70
N ARG A 320 19.59 -21.09 7.12
CA ARG A 320 20.04 -19.73 7.42
C ARG A 320 20.46 -19.00 6.13
N LEU A 321 19.95 -17.77 5.96
CA LEU A 321 20.39 -16.91 4.88
C LEU A 321 21.84 -16.48 5.09
N THR A 322 22.73 -16.88 4.17
CA THR A 322 24.17 -16.58 4.22
C THR A 322 24.53 -15.29 3.51
N GLU A 323 23.79 -14.96 2.45
CA GLU A 323 24.00 -13.72 1.69
C GLU A 323 23.41 -12.53 2.45
N ARG A 324 24.27 -11.55 2.79
CA ARG A 324 23.88 -10.31 3.48
C ARG A 324 24.15 -9.12 2.57
N LYS A 325 23.12 -8.69 1.85
CA LYS A 325 23.15 -7.41 1.12
C LYS A 325 22.50 -6.34 1.98
N GLN A 326 23.12 -5.18 2.06
CA GLN A 326 22.58 -4.04 2.82
C GLN A 326 22.35 -2.86 1.89
N THR A 327 21.35 -2.04 2.24
CA THR A 327 21.12 -0.73 1.63
C THR A 327 22.19 0.26 2.07
N ALA A 328 22.25 1.42 1.43
CA ALA A 328 23.10 2.53 1.88
C ALA A 328 22.74 3.04 3.30
N THR A 329 21.53 2.79 3.76
CA THR A 329 21.04 3.11 5.11
C THR A 329 21.31 2.02 6.14
N GLY A 330 21.97 0.91 5.75
CA GLY A 330 22.34 -0.21 6.65
C GLY A 330 21.25 -1.25 6.86
N GLU A 331 20.09 -1.16 6.17
CA GLU A 331 19.03 -2.16 6.25
C GLU A 331 19.43 -3.43 5.50
N LEU A 332 19.08 -4.60 6.05
CA LEU A 332 19.32 -5.89 5.42
C LEU A 332 18.32 -6.14 4.30
N ILE A 333 18.79 -6.45 3.10
CA ILE A 333 17.94 -6.85 1.97
C ILE A 333 17.81 -8.37 2.00
N VAL A 334 16.58 -8.86 2.07
CA VAL A 334 16.23 -10.29 2.08
C VAL A 334 15.49 -10.63 0.79
N ALA A 335 15.99 -11.60 0.03
CA ALA A 335 15.29 -12.11 -1.14
C ALA A 335 14.24 -13.15 -0.69
N ALA A 336 12.98 -12.95 -1.06
CA ALA A 336 11.88 -13.85 -0.76
C ALA A 336 11.88 -15.03 -1.75
N LYS A 337 12.53 -16.14 -1.39
CA LYS A 337 12.69 -17.33 -2.25
C LYS A 337 11.68 -18.45 -1.98
N GLU A 338 11.10 -18.48 -0.78
CA GLU A 338 10.18 -19.51 -0.32
C GLU A 338 8.95 -18.86 0.32
N PRO A 339 7.73 -19.39 0.10
CA PRO A 339 6.55 -18.92 0.82
C PRO A 339 6.58 -19.43 2.27
N GLY A 340 6.10 -18.61 3.20
CA GLY A 340 6.06 -18.93 4.63
C GLY A 340 6.63 -17.84 5.51
N PHE A 341 7.02 -18.19 6.73
CA PHE A 341 7.56 -17.25 7.70
C PHE A 341 9.09 -17.26 7.72
N TYR A 342 9.70 -16.13 7.40
CA TYR A 342 11.10 -15.85 7.65
C TYR A 342 11.29 -15.41 9.08
N ARG A 343 12.18 -16.09 9.85
CA ARG A 343 12.49 -15.71 11.23
C ARG A 343 13.67 -14.75 11.24
N LEU A 344 13.46 -13.58 11.84
CA LEU A 344 14.45 -12.53 12.02
C LEU A 344 14.96 -12.60 13.46
N ARG A 345 16.17 -13.09 13.67
CA ARG A 345 16.74 -13.26 15.01
C ARG A 345 17.65 -12.09 15.37
N PHE A 346 17.21 -11.30 16.32
CA PHE A 346 18.00 -10.30 17.02
C PHE A 346 18.63 -10.91 18.28
N SER A 347 19.47 -10.15 19.00
CA SER A 347 20.15 -10.65 20.20
C SER A 347 19.19 -11.19 21.26
N ASN A 348 18.08 -10.49 21.51
CA ASN A 348 17.12 -10.79 22.58
C ASN A 348 15.69 -11.00 22.09
N LEU A 349 15.43 -10.89 20.79
CA LEU A 349 14.09 -10.94 20.21
C LEU A 349 14.11 -11.70 18.89
N SER A 350 13.01 -12.38 18.60
CA SER A 350 12.77 -12.94 17.27
C SER A 350 11.54 -12.28 16.69
N ASP A 351 11.68 -11.72 15.49
CA ASP A 351 10.60 -11.19 14.67
C ASP A 351 10.35 -12.11 13.46
N PHE A 352 9.27 -11.85 12.72
CA PHE A 352 8.90 -12.66 11.57
C PHE A 352 8.47 -11.74 10.41
N ALA A 353 8.81 -12.17 9.20
CA ALA A 353 8.27 -11.62 7.96
C ALA A 353 7.55 -12.74 7.21
N ALA A 354 6.37 -12.46 6.70
CA ALA A 354 5.58 -13.42 5.94
C ALA A 354 5.78 -13.22 4.44
N VAL A 355 5.85 -14.31 3.68
CA VAL A 355 5.99 -14.32 2.23
C VAL A 355 4.93 -15.22 1.63
N ASN A 356 4.23 -14.72 0.60
CA ASN A 356 3.21 -15.48 -0.13
C ASN A 356 3.49 -15.52 -1.63
N VAL A 357 2.93 -16.51 -2.29
CA VAL A 357 2.79 -16.56 -3.75
C VAL A 357 1.86 -15.43 -4.19
N ASP A 358 2.01 -14.93 -5.41
CA ASP A 358 1.04 -13.99 -5.98
C ASP A 358 -0.29 -14.71 -6.19
N THR A 359 -1.35 -14.22 -5.55
CA THR A 359 -2.71 -14.80 -5.69
C THR A 359 -3.26 -14.73 -7.11
N LYS A 360 -2.68 -13.88 -7.97
CA LYS A 360 -3.02 -13.83 -9.40
C LYS A 360 -2.55 -15.06 -10.18
N GLU A 361 -1.52 -15.76 -9.68
CA GLU A 361 -1.02 -17.00 -10.29
C GLU A 361 -1.97 -18.19 -10.06
N SER A 362 -2.93 -18.05 -9.14
CA SER A 362 -4.00 -19.04 -8.92
C SER A 362 -5.08 -19.01 -10.00
N ASP A 363 -5.14 -17.97 -10.82
CA ASP A 363 -6.01 -17.89 -11.98
C ASP A 363 -5.40 -18.67 -13.16
N LEU A 364 -5.78 -19.95 -13.28
CA LEU A 364 -5.34 -20.84 -14.35
C LEU A 364 -6.20 -20.74 -15.61
N THR A 365 -7.03 -19.73 -15.76
CA THR A 365 -7.81 -19.50 -16.98
C THR A 365 -6.87 -19.38 -18.18
N LYS A 366 -7.14 -20.19 -19.20
CA LYS A 366 -6.31 -20.19 -20.41
C LYS A 366 -6.45 -18.85 -21.10
N LEU A 367 -5.32 -18.22 -21.34
CA LEU A 367 -5.26 -16.99 -22.12
C LEU A 367 -5.89 -17.27 -23.50
N ASN A 368 -6.85 -16.45 -23.87
CA ASN A 368 -7.38 -16.52 -25.24
C ASN A 368 -6.28 -16.02 -26.18
N LEU A 369 -5.66 -16.96 -26.90
CA LEU A 369 -4.52 -16.67 -27.77
C LEU A 369 -4.89 -15.64 -28.85
N GLU A 370 -6.14 -15.60 -29.30
CA GLU A 370 -6.62 -14.66 -30.32
C GLU A 370 -6.70 -13.23 -29.73
N GLU A 371 -7.21 -13.07 -28.52
CA GLU A 371 -7.24 -11.78 -27.81
C GLU A 371 -5.84 -11.29 -27.43
N PHE A 372 -4.97 -12.21 -27.04
CA PHE A 372 -3.58 -11.88 -26.72
C PHE A 372 -2.83 -11.38 -27.95
N VAL A 373 -2.93 -12.08 -29.07
CA VAL A 373 -2.30 -11.67 -30.33
C VAL A 373 -2.89 -10.35 -30.83
N ALA A 374 -4.21 -10.15 -30.71
CA ALA A 374 -4.86 -8.90 -31.08
C ALA A 374 -4.37 -7.73 -30.21
N ALA A 375 -4.24 -7.92 -28.90
CA ALA A 375 -3.71 -6.91 -27.99
C ALA A 375 -2.24 -6.56 -28.29
N MET A 376 -1.42 -7.54 -28.64
CA MET A 376 0.00 -7.35 -28.97
C MET A 376 0.21 -6.71 -30.35
N THR A 377 -0.65 -6.97 -31.32
CA THR A 377 -0.51 -6.46 -32.70
C THR A 377 -1.32 -5.21 -32.98
N GLY A 378 -2.16 -4.77 -32.04
CA GLY A 378 -3.07 -3.64 -32.23
C GLY A 378 -4.14 -3.86 -33.32
N ALA A 379 -4.36 -5.11 -33.71
CA ALA A 379 -5.30 -5.49 -34.76
C ALA A 379 -6.67 -5.89 -34.16
N ASP A 380 -7.74 -5.47 -34.83
CA ASP A 380 -9.10 -5.84 -34.41
C ASP A 380 -9.30 -7.36 -34.51
N PRO A 381 -9.69 -8.05 -33.41
CA PRO A 381 -9.87 -9.50 -33.38
C PRO A 381 -10.83 -10.03 -34.45
N LYS A 382 -11.85 -9.23 -34.82
CA LYS A 382 -12.81 -9.58 -35.86
C LYS A 382 -12.24 -9.52 -37.27
N ALA A 383 -11.21 -8.72 -37.51
CA ALA A 383 -10.56 -8.63 -38.81
C ALA A 383 -9.61 -9.81 -39.06
N GLN A 384 -8.98 -10.36 -38.03
CA GLN A 384 -8.08 -11.52 -38.11
C GLN A 384 -8.85 -12.83 -38.27
N THR A 385 -10.01 -12.98 -37.63
CA THR A 385 -10.86 -14.18 -37.80
C THR A 385 -11.40 -14.25 -39.22
N ALA A 386 -11.69 -13.12 -39.86
CA ALA A 386 -12.08 -13.06 -41.27
C ALA A 386 -10.91 -13.35 -42.22
N ALA A 387 -9.70 -12.91 -41.90
CA ALA A 387 -8.49 -13.20 -42.69
C ALA A 387 -8.03 -14.64 -42.54
N ALA A 388 -8.06 -15.20 -41.32
CA ALA A 388 -7.74 -16.62 -41.08
C ALA A 388 -8.79 -17.57 -41.64
N ALA A 389 -10.05 -17.16 -41.73
CA ALA A 389 -11.09 -17.93 -42.39
C ALA A 389 -10.92 -17.97 -43.94
N ASN A 390 -10.33 -16.90 -44.49
CA ASN A 390 -10.00 -16.83 -45.93
C ASN A 390 -8.68 -17.55 -46.27
N GLU A 391 -7.80 -17.84 -45.30
CA GLU A 391 -6.53 -18.53 -45.52
C GLU A 391 -6.59 -20.05 -45.28
N LYS A 392 -7.68 -20.58 -44.79
CA LYS A 392 -7.94 -22.03 -44.86
C LYS A 392 -8.26 -22.39 -46.32
N LEU A 393 -7.17 -22.66 -47.08
CA LEU A 393 -7.28 -23.35 -48.35
C LEU A 393 -8.23 -24.51 -48.17
N SER A 394 -9.29 -24.57 -48.99
CA SER A 394 -10.23 -25.68 -48.93
C SER A 394 -9.44 -26.98 -49.16
N ASN A 395 -9.87 -28.09 -48.57
CA ASN A 395 -9.21 -29.37 -48.77
C ASN A 395 -9.10 -29.72 -50.26
N GLU A 396 -9.99 -29.19 -51.10
CA GLU A 396 -9.95 -29.32 -52.56
C GLU A 396 -8.79 -28.53 -53.22
N GLU A 397 -8.41 -27.37 -52.70
CA GLU A 397 -7.23 -26.60 -53.17
C GLU A 397 -5.91 -27.25 -52.76
N ILE A 398 -5.85 -27.83 -51.57
CA ILE A 398 -4.68 -28.61 -51.12
C ILE A 398 -4.54 -29.88 -51.96
N GLU A 399 -5.65 -30.59 -52.26
CA GLU A 399 -5.66 -31.74 -53.12
C GLU A 399 -5.27 -31.39 -54.56
N SER A 400 -5.71 -30.26 -55.11
CA SER A 400 -5.35 -29.85 -56.47
C SER A 400 -3.86 -29.56 -56.62
N ARG A 401 -3.21 -29.00 -55.60
CA ARG A 401 -1.75 -28.76 -55.56
C ARG A 401 -0.95 -30.09 -55.40
N GLN A 402 -1.50 -31.10 -54.77
CA GLN A 402 -0.87 -32.40 -54.67
C GLN A 402 -0.94 -33.23 -55.95
N ARG A 403 -1.87 -32.99 -56.88
CA ARG A 403 -1.97 -33.68 -58.16
C ARG A 403 -0.83 -33.38 -59.13
N VAL A 404 -0.10 -32.30 -58.99
CA VAL A 404 1.02 -31.93 -59.89
C VAL A 404 2.15 -32.96 -59.84
N TRP A 405 2.46 -33.55 -58.70
CA TRP A 405 3.49 -34.57 -58.58
C TRP A 405 3.12 -35.90 -59.24
N TRP A 406 1.84 -36.17 -59.37
CA TRP A 406 1.36 -37.37 -60.05
C TRP A 406 1.68 -37.28 -61.56
N TRP A 407 1.56 -36.11 -62.15
CA TRP A 407 1.96 -35.89 -63.55
C TRP A 407 3.47 -36.00 -63.73
N LEU A 408 4.27 -35.57 -62.74
CA LEU A 408 5.74 -35.76 -62.75
C LEU A 408 6.11 -37.24 -62.72
N LEU A 409 5.38 -38.07 -61.96
CA LEU A 409 5.56 -39.51 -61.94
C LEU A 409 5.25 -40.14 -63.28
N VAL A 410 4.16 -39.71 -63.91
CA VAL A 410 3.77 -40.23 -65.26
C VAL A 410 4.82 -39.88 -66.30
N VAL A 411 5.35 -38.66 -66.28
CA VAL A 411 6.42 -38.21 -67.16
C VAL A 411 7.71 -39.01 -66.89
N ALA A 412 8.07 -39.24 -65.65
CA ALA A 412 9.22 -40.01 -65.26
C ALA A 412 9.09 -41.50 -65.76
N LEU A 413 7.89 -42.07 -65.62
CA LEU A 413 7.61 -43.42 -66.10
C LEU A 413 7.69 -43.53 -67.65
N LEU A 414 7.20 -42.51 -68.36
CA LEU A 414 7.32 -42.46 -69.83
C LEU A 414 8.79 -42.33 -70.29
N LEU A 415 9.58 -41.53 -69.58
CA LEU A 415 11.04 -41.39 -69.82
C LEU A 415 11.74 -42.72 -69.58
N PHE A 416 11.39 -43.43 -68.54
CA PHE A 416 11.96 -44.74 -68.23
C PHE A 416 11.59 -45.81 -69.32
N LEU A 417 10.33 -45.76 -69.82
CA LEU A 417 9.87 -46.63 -70.91
C LEU A 417 10.62 -46.29 -72.20
N THR A 418 10.80 -45.06 -72.56
CA THR A 418 11.56 -44.64 -73.75
C THR A 418 13.00 -45.04 -73.65
N GLU A 419 13.65 -44.95 -72.52
CA GLU A 419 15.01 -45.41 -72.29
C GLU A 419 15.15 -46.90 -72.41
N ALA A 420 14.19 -47.66 -71.84
CA ALA A 420 14.13 -49.12 -71.98
C ALA A 420 13.98 -49.57 -73.43
N ILE A 421 13.14 -48.89 -74.26
CA ILE A 421 12.97 -49.17 -75.70
C ILE A 421 14.22 -48.84 -76.50
N LEU A 422 14.88 -47.65 -76.22
CA LEU A 422 16.12 -47.28 -76.86
C LEU A 422 17.24 -48.24 -76.52
N SER A 423 17.37 -48.64 -75.26
CA SER A 423 18.38 -49.60 -74.79
C SER A 423 18.19 -50.97 -75.41
N ARG A 424 16.95 -51.39 -75.63
CA ARG A 424 16.70 -52.62 -76.38
C ARG A 424 17.10 -52.49 -77.86
N ARG A 425 16.82 -51.40 -78.54
CA ARG A 425 17.24 -51.12 -79.92
C ARG A 425 18.75 -51.08 -80.08
N THR A 426 19.46 -50.49 -79.19
CA THR A 426 20.95 -50.45 -79.22
C THR A 426 21.60 -51.80 -78.92
N ARG A 427 20.94 -52.68 -78.14
CA ARG A 427 21.43 -54.05 -77.93
C ARG A 427 21.15 -54.96 -79.17
N MET A 428 20.03 -54.77 -79.90
CA MET A 428 19.81 -55.52 -81.14
C MET A 428 20.71 -55.10 -82.31
N ALA A 429 21.16 -53.82 -82.32
CA ALA A 429 22.11 -53.32 -83.31
C ALA A 429 23.55 -53.87 -83.12
N LYS A 430 23.89 -54.38 -81.93
CA LYS A 430 25.24 -54.94 -81.58
C LYS A 430 25.31 -56.47 -81.81
N VAL A 431 24.23 -57.15 -82.20
CA VAL A 431 24.17 -58.63 -82.45
C VAL A 431 24.14 -58.92 -83.93
N ILE A 432 24.05 -57.92 -84.80
CA ILE A 432 24.00 -58.12 -86.30
C ILE A 432 25.16 -57.35 -86.98
N GLY A 433 26.30 -57.11 -86.27
CA GLY A 433 27.52 -56.59 -86.86
C GLY A 433 28.72 -57.43 -86.51
#